data_07405d159f323e82d5f0faf97e6ee740
#
_entry.id   07405d159f323e82d5f0faf97e6ee740
#
_cell.length_a   1.000
_cell.length_b   1.000
_cell.length_c   1.000
_cell.angle_alpha   90.00
_cell.angle_beta   90.00
_cell.angle_gamma   90.00
#
_symmetry.space_group_name_H-M   'P 1'
#
loop_
_entity.id
_entity.type
_entity.pdbx_description
1 polymer ?
#
loop_
_entity_poly.entity_id
_entity_poly.type
_entity_poly.pdbx_seq_one_letter_code
_entity_poly.pdbx_strand_id
1 'polypeptide(L)'
;MAPKLTFKLSLRELIFAFFIVLLPFSLFAEKKLGLYFFAYSDEILCIICILYTLYFSFKKGIKGIDLTMLILLIVCSVITLCGNLINKLITNWFPIIVDLVCLAKIFTVFIVYKLIGERDTKKRVISYLVPVCKATIVLGTFFGIISQFVNLGMTTPNRRYGILPYSFIFENEGRYGYIVACAFLILLMAKLPKKQEQIYEALMIFNIILTTKGVAYIIGVCYIIFVIMWKNTLKLNARTLALLIIGGGAASTFQINTYLRDSESPRVTLIKYGFKTANTYFPFGSGFATYGSDMAAKNYSRLYIRYGFENRYGLSLINSTCLNDCYFGMVVGQFGYIGMVVFLVMLFLVFVPLDKILINKRVKALTVSIFIGLLISSIGTAIIKSSIGVFSMAVIGLICGYSQQYNSILEANKGENE
;
A
#
# COMPACT_ATOMS: atom_id res chain seq x y z
N MET A 1 -3.76 39.91 -9.20
CA MET A 1 -4.64 39.00 -10.00
C MET A 1 -3.95 37.67 -10.12
N ALA A 2 -4.51 36.62 -9.51
CA ALA A 2 -4.00 35.25 -9.69
C ALA A 2 -4.37 34.82 -11.11
N PRO A 3 -3.43 34.21 -11.88
CA PRO A 3 -3.75 33.75 -13.23
C PRO A 3 -4.85 32.69 -13.12
N LYS A 4 -5.95 32.88 -13.84
CA LYS A 4 -6.97 31.85 -14.08
C LYS A 4 -6.29 30.71 -14.85
N LEU A 5 -5.84 29.70 -14.14
CA LEU A 5 -5.33 28.46 -14.73
C LEU A 5 -6.51 27.69 -15.34
N THR A 6 -6.80 27.95 -16.60
CA THR A 6 -7.66 27.09 -17.42
C THR A 6 -6.87 25.82 -17.75
N PHE A 7 -6.83 24.87 -16.83
CA PHE A 7 -6.19 23.58 -17.03
C PHE A 7 -7.10 22.67 -17.85
N LYS A 8 -6.85 22.55 -19.14
CA LYS A 8 -7.38 21.43 -19.92
C LYS A 8 -6.53 20.19 -19.55
N LEU A 9 -7.09 19.30 -18.74
CA LEU A 9 -6.53 17.95 -18.54
C LEU A 9 -6.58 17.16 -19.84
N SER A 10 -5.49 16.45 -20.13
CA SER A 10 -5.56 15.36 -21.10
C SER A 10 -6.40 14.22 -20.53
N LEU A 11 -7.08 13.45 -21.38
CA LEU A 11 -7.86 12.27 -20.97
C LEU A 11 -7.04 11.33 -20.08
N ARG A 12 -5.76 11.16 -20.39
CA ARG A 12 -4.82 10.34 -19.61
C ARG A 12 -4.66 10.86 -18.18
N GLU A 13 -4.41 12.16 -18.01
CA GLU A 13 -4.25 12.78 -16.68
C GLU A 13 -5.52 12.62 -15.84
N LEU A 14 -6.68 12.77 -16.49
CA LEU A 14 -7.98 12.59 -15.86
C LEU A 14 -8.18 11.15 -15.36
N ILE A 15 -7.86 10.15 -16.19
CA ILE A 15 -7.99 8.73 -15.82
C ILE A 15 -7.14 8.43 -14.57
N PHE A 16 -5.87 8.83 -14.55
CA PHE A 16 -5.00 8.52 -13.42
C PHE A 16 -5.38 9.30 -12.15
N ALA A 17 -5.81 10.55 -12.26
CA ALA A 17 -6.34 11.30 -11.13
C ALA A 17 -7.66 10.69 -10.60
N PHE A 18 -8.54 10.25 -11.50
CA PHE A 18 -9.78 9.57 -11.15
C PHE A 18 -9.54 8.30 -10.32
N PHE A 19 -8.60 7.44 -10.71
CA PHE A 19 -8.31 6.23 -9.94
C PHE A 19 -7.71 6.53 -8.55
N ILE A 20 -6.91 7.59 -8.38
CA ILE A 20 -6.45 8.01 -7.05
C ILE A 20 -7.63 8.39 -6.14
N VAL A 21 -8.68 9.00 -6.69
CA VAL A 21 -9.88 9.33 -5.92
C VAL A 21 -10.74 8.09 -5.72
N LEU A 22 -10.91 7.25 -6.73
CA LEU A 22 -11.80 6.10 -6.72
C LEU A 22 -11.37 5.00 -5.73
N LEU A 23 -10.08 4.64 -5.72
CA LEU A 23 -9.57 3.53 -4.93
C LEU A 23 -9.88 3.62 -3.42
N PRO A 24 -9.73 4.78 -2.75
CA PRO A 24 -10.16 4.94 -1.35
C PRO A 24 -11.65 4.68 -1.15
N PHE A 25 -12.49 5.10 -2.09
CA PHE A 25 -13.94 5.01 -2.01
C PHE A 25 -14.52 3.69 -2.52
N SER A 26 -13.71 2.79 -3.07
CA SER A 26 -14.17 1.55 -3.69
C SER A 26 -15.03 0.69 -2.75
N LEU A 27 -14.60 0.48 -1.51
CA LEU A 27 -15.37 -0.30 -0.51
C LEU A 27 -16.65 0.40 -0.06
N PHE A 28 -16.64 1.73 0.04
CA PHE A 28 -17.85 2.50 0.36
C PHE A 28 -18.87 2.34 -0.76
N ALA A 29 -18.43 2.47 -2.01
CA ALA A 29 -19.29 2.29 -3.17
C ALA A 29 -19.87 0.87 -3.24
N GLU A 30 -19.05 -0.15 -2.98
CA GLU A 30 -19.48 -1.54 -2.95
C GLU A 30 -20.52 -1.80 -1.83
N LYS A 31 -20.19 -1.47 -0.58
CA LYS A 31 -20.98 -1.89 0.59
C LYS A 31 -22.17 -0.99 0.87
N LYS A 32 -22.07 0.31 0.64
CA LYS A 32 -23.13 1.28 0.97
C LYS A 32 -23.99 1.66 -0.22
N LEU A 33 -23.41 1.70 -1.43
CA LEU A 33 -24.14 2.05 -2.66
C LEU A 33 -24.55 0.83 -3.47
N GLY A 34 -24.13 -0.40 -3.09
CA GLY A 34 -24.43 -1.63 -3.83
C GLY A 34 -23.74 -1.71 -5.21
N LEU A 35 -22.73 -0.89 -5.44
CA LEU A 35 -22.02 -0.80 -6.72
C LEU A 35 -20.86 -1.80 -6.77
N TYR A 36 -21.15 -3.08 -6.87
CA TYR A 36 -20.17 -4.19 -6.83
C TYR A 36 -19.04 -4.09 -7.86
N PHE A 37 -19.26 -3.39 -8.97
CA PHE A 37 -18.20 -3.18 -9.98
C PHE A 37 -16.99 -2.44 -9.42
N PHE A 38 -17.18 -1.55 -8.44
CA PHE A 38 -16.07 -0.81 -7.83
C PHE A 38 -15.16 -1.67 -6.94
N ALA A 39 -15.59 -2.87 -6.56
CA ALA A 39 -14.73 -3.84 -5.87
C ALA A 39 -13.51 -4.22 -6.72
N TYR A 40 -13.64 -4.19 -8.04
CA TYR A 40 -12.57 -4.54 -9.00
C TYR A 40 -11.77 -3.34 -9.50
N SER A 41 -11.89 -2.17 -8.90
CA SER A 41 -11.26 -0.94 -9.36
C SER A 41 -9.73 -1.00 -9.38
N ASP A 42 -9.12 -1.71 -8.46
CA ASP A 42 -7.67 -1.89 -8.39
C ASP A 42 -7.15 -2.92 -9.40
N GLU A 43 -7.91 -3.96 -9.73
CA GLU A 43 -7.62 -4.89 -10.82
C GLU A 43 -7.73 -4.21 -12.18
N ILE A 44 -8.77 -3.40 -12.38
CA ILE A 44 -8.95 -2.61 -13.61
C ILE A 44 -7.78 -1.63 -13.79
N LEU A 45 -7.41 -0.91 -12.73
CA LEU A 45 -6.25 -0.04 -12.77
C LEU A 45 -4.96 -0.82 -13.10
N CYS A 46 -4.79 -2.01 -12.52
CA CYS A 46 -3.63 -2.86 -12.82
C CYS A 46 -3.55 -3.20 -14.31
N ILE A 47 -4.66 -3.63 -14.92
CA ILE A 47 -4.71 -3.93 -16.36
C ILE A 47 -4.34 -2.70 -17.18
N ILE A 48 -4.90 -1.53 -16.86
CA ILE A 48 -4.55 -0.25 -17.51
C ILE A 48 -3.05 0.03 -17.37
N CYS A 49 -2.48 -0.18 -16.17
CA CYS A 49 -1.06 0.03 -15.92
C CYS A 49 -0.18 -0.96 -16.69
N ILE A 50 -0.57 -2.23 -16.80
CA ILE A 50 0.15 -3.23 -17.62
C ILE A 50 0.16 -2.79 -19.09
N LEU A 51 -0.99 -2.43 -19.66
CA LEU A 51 -1.11 -1.96 -21.04
C LEU A 51 -0.27 -0.68 -21.26
N TYR A 52 -0.31 0.25 -20.30
CA TYR A 52 0.51 1.46 -20.36
C TYR A 52 2.01 1.16 -20.29
N THR A 53 2.42 0.21 -19.44
CA THR A 53 3.81 -0.24 -19.33
C THR A 53 4.32 -0.83 -20.63
N LEU A 54 3.52 -1.69 -21.29
CA LEU A 54 3.84 -2.24 -22.59
C LEU A 54 3.97 -1.14 -23.65
N TYR A 55 2.97 -0.25 -23.77
CA TYR A 55 3.03 0.89 -24.68
C TYR A 55 4.27 1.77 -24.46
N PHE A 56 4.58 2.06 -23.20
CA PHE A 56 5.73 2.91 -22.86
C PHE A 56 7.06 2.22 -23.17
N SER A 57 7.15 0.92 -22.96
CA SER A 57 8.33 0.11 -23.29
C SER A 57 8.65 0.16 -24.77
N PHE A 58 7.64 0.08 -25.64
CA PHE A 58 7.83 0.17 -27.09
C PHE A 58 8.17 1.58 -27.56
N LYS A 59 7.63 2.64 -26.94
CA LYS A 59 7.76 4.01 -27.42
C LYS A 59 9.02 4.73 -26.92
N LYS A 60 9.35 4.58 -25.63
CA LYS A 60 10.43 5.33 -24.97
C LYS A 60 11.48 4.43 -24.32
N GLY A 61 11.16 3.17 -24.15
CA GLY A 61 11.94 2.22 -23.36
C GLY A 61 11.86 2.50 -21.86
N ILE A 62 11.77 1.43 -21.06
CA ILE A 62 11.90 1.49 -19.61
C ILE A 62 13.34 1.15 -19.27
N LYS A 63 13.98 1.91 -18.37
CA LYS A 63 15.41 1.77 -18.06
C LYS A 63 15.64 1.70 -16.55
N GLY A 64 16.83 1.22 -16.18
CA GLY A 64 17.30 1.23 -14.79
C GLY A 64 16.42 0.40 -13.86
N ILE A 65 16.17 0.90 -12.66
CA ILE A 65 15.45 0.20 -11.58
C ILE A 65 14.05 -0.26 -11.99
N ASP A 66 13.33 0.54 -12.79
CA ASP A 66 11.96 0.20 -13.21
C ASP A 66 11.96 -1.02 -14.13
N LEU A 67 12.93 -1.12 -15.05
CA LEU A 67 13.11 -2.30 -15.87
C LEU A 67 13.51 -3.52 -15.03
N THR A 68 14.44 -3.34 -14.09
CA THR A 68 14.83 -4.42 -13.17
C THR A 68 13.64 -4.93 -12.37
N MET A 69 12.79 -4.05 -11.84
CA MET A 69 11.57 -4.45 -11.13
C MET A 69 10.59 -5.23 -12.01
N LEU A 70 10.42 -4.85 -13.28
CA LEU A 70 9.56 -5.57 -14.22
C LEU A 70 10.13 -6.95 -14.57
N ILE A 71 11.43 -7.06 -14.78
CA ILE A 71 12.10 -8.35 -15.01
C ILE A 71 11.93 -9.26 -13.79
N LEU A 72 12.16 -8.76 -12.58
CA LEU A 72 11.99 -9.53 -11.36
C LEU A 72 10.52 -9.92 -11.14
N LEU A 73 9.56 -9.08 -11.51
CA LEU A 73 8.14 -9.41 -11.47
C LEU A 73 7.82 -10.59 -12.39
N ILE A 74 8.36 -10.59 -13.60
CA ILE A 74 8.21 -11.72 -14.55
C ILE A 74 8.88 -12.97 -13.97
N VAL A 75 10.10 -12.87 -13.46
CA VAL A 75 10.82 -13.99 -12.85
C VAL A 75 10.04 -14.57 -11.68
N CYS A 76 9.55 -13.74 -10.75
CA CYS A 76 8.74 -14.18 -9.63
C CYS A 76 7.45 -14.89 -10.09
N SER A 77 6.80 -14.35 -11.12
CA SER A 77 5.60 -14.93 -11.71
C SER A 77 5.87 -16.30 -12.33
N VAL A 78 6.96 -16.43 -13.08
CA VAL A 78 7.36 -17.72 -13.71
C VAL A 78 7.68 -18.76 -12.63
N ILE A 79 8.47 -18.40 -11.61
CA ILE A 79 8.80 -19.30 -10.49
C ILE A 79 7.52 -19.84 -9.84
N THR A 80 6.57 -18.96 -9.53
CA THR A 80 5.32 -19.34 -8.88
C THR A 80 4.41 -20.18 -9.79
N LEU A 81 4.37 -19.87 -11.09
CA LEU A 81 3.65 -20.68 -12.09
C LEU A 81 4.26 -22.07 -12.24
N CYS A 82 5.59 -22.21 -12.19
CA CYS A 82 6.24 -23.51 -12.13
C CYS A 82 5.74 -24.34 -10.93
N GLY A 83 5.54 -23.70 -9.76
CA GLY A 83 4.90 -24.34 -8.61
C GLY A 83 3.50 -24.86 -8.92
N ASN A 84 2.66 -24.12 -9.65
CA ASN A 84 1.34 -24.59 -10.08
C ASN A 84 1.42 -25.79 -11.03
N LEU A 85 2.32 -25.73 -12.03
CA LEU A 85 2.46 -26.76 -13.06
C LEU A 85 2.98 -28.08 -12.49
N ILE A 86 3.94 -28.01 -11.56
CA ILE A 86 4.57 -29.19 -10.94
C ILE A 86 3.62 -29.82 -9.94
N ASN A 87 3.03 -29.01 -9.04
CA ASN A 87 2.29 -29.53 -7.89
C ASN A 87 0.82 -29.83 -8.19
N LYS A 88 0.25 -29.21 -9.22
CA LYS A 88 -1.14 -29.42 -9.71
C LYS A 88 -2.20 -29.38 -8.60
N LEU A 89 -2.00 -28.51 -7.59
CA LEU A 89 -2.94 -28.36 -6.48
C LEU A 89 -4.25 -27.71 -6.90
N ILE A 90 -4.19 -26.89 -7.94
CA ILE A 90 -5.31 -26.23 -8.60
C ILE A 90 -5.23 -26.49 -10.08
N THR A 91 -6.35 -26.87 -10.69
CA THR A 91 -6.50 -27.14 -12.13
C THR A 91 -7.15 -25.98 -12.87
N ASN A 92 -7.93 -25.14 -12.17
CA ASN A 92 -8.60 -23.99 -12.75
C ASN A 92 -7.61 -22.82 -12.87
N TRP A 93 -7.45 -22.28 -14.09
CA TRP A 93 -6.55 -21.17 -14.39
C TRP A 93 -7.07 -19.82 -13.92
N PHE A 94 -8.37 -19.63 -13.77
CA PHE A 94 -8.95 -18.34 -13.37
C PHE A 94 -8.42 -17.84 -12.01
N PRO A 95 -8.45 -18.62 -10.91
CA PRO A 95 -7.85 -18.22 -9.65
C PRO A 95 -6.36 -17.92 -9.74
N ILE A 96 -5.62 -18.67 -10.57
CA ILE A 96 -4.17 -18.46 -10.79
C ILE A 96 -3.92 -17.09 -11.42
N ILE A 97 -4.69 -16.75 -12.46
CA ILE A 97 -4.58 -15.43 -13.14
C ILE A 97 -4.92 -14.29 -12.18
N VAL A 98 -5.96 -14.43 -11.37
CA VAL A 98 -6.35 -13.40 -10.39
C VAL A 98 -5.23 -13.15 -9.38
N ASP A 99 -4.62 -14.19 -8.82
CA ASP A 99 -3.51 -14.04 -7.87
C ASP A 99 -2.24 -13.47 -8.54
N LEU A 100 -1.98 -13.82 -9.80
CA LEU A 100 -0.90 -13.22 -10.59
C LEU A 100 -1.13 -11.71 -10.78
N VAL A 101 -2.35 -11.28 -11.10
CA VAL A 101 -2.71 -9.86 -11.17
C VAL A 101 -2.53 -9.20 -9.79
N CYS A 102 -2.91 -9.89 -8.70
CA CYS A 102 -2.69 -9.40 -7.34
C CYS A 102 -1.20 -9.19 -6.98
N LEU A 103 -0.30 -10.03 -7.50
CA LEU A 103 1.14 -9.79 -7.37
C LEU A 103 1.59 -8.58 -8.19
N ALA A 104 1.11 -8.47 -9.44
CA ALA A 104 1.56 -7.45 -10.37
C ALA A 104 1.10 -6.04 -9.99
N LYS A 105 -0.11 -5.89 -9.41
CA LYS A 105 -0.77 -4.57 -9.27
C LYS A 105 0.02 -3.54 -8.47
N ILE A 106 0.69 -3.92 -7.39
CA ILE A 106 1.44 -2.97 -6.55
C ILE A 106 2.67 -2.40 -7.27
N PHE A 107 3.39 -3.23 -8.01
CA PHE A 107 4.61 -2.81 -8.72
C PHE A 107 4.31 -2.08 -10.02
N THR A 108 3.37 -2.59 -10.83
CA THR A 108 2.99 -1.94 -12.09
C THR A 108 2.35 -0.57 -11.85
N VAL A 109 1.48 -0.45 -10.84
CA VAL A 109 0.88 0.83 -10.49
C VAL A 109 1.95 1.81 -10.00
N PHE A 110 2.86 1.40 -9.11
CA PHE A 110 3.97 2.23 -8.66
C PHE A 110 4.82 2.74 -9.85
N ILE A 111 5.24 1.84 -10.73
CA ILE A 111 6.08 2.18 -11.90
C ILE A 111 5.35 3.15 -12.83
N VAL A 112 4.09 2.88 -13.15
CA VAL A 112 3.33 3.72 -14.07
C VAL A 112 3.09 5.12 -13.51
N TYR A 113 2.67 5.26 -12.25
CA TYR A 113 2.50 6.57 -11.64
C TYR A 113 3.81 7.35 -11.50
N LYS A 114 4.93 6.65 -11.36
CA LYS A 114 6.27 7.24 -11.41
C LYS A 114 6.63 7.74 -12.81
N LEU A 115 6.31 6.97 -13.86
CA LEU A 115 6.66 7.26 -15.26
C LEU A 115 5.64 8.15 -15.97
N ILE A 116 4.42 8.31 -15.42
CA ILE A 116 3.36 9.03 -16.08
C ILE A 116 3.71 10.51 -16.32
N GLY A 117 3.77 10.88 -17.60
CA GLY A 117 3.93 12.26 -18.04
C GLY A 117 5.19 12.96 -17.54
N GLU A 118 5.28 14.22 -17.92
CA GLU A 118 6.32 15.16 -17.48
C GLU A 118 5.95 15.76 -16.10
N ARG A 119 6.87 16.54 -15.55
CA ARG A 119 6.69 17.21 -14.25
C ARG A 119 5.41 18.04 -14.17
N ASP A 120 5.09 18.77 -15.25
CA ASP A 120 3.89 19.62 -15.29
C ASP A 120 2.60 18.79 -15.27
N THR A 121 2.61 17.61 -15.91
CA THR A 121 1.51 16.64 -15.81
C THR A 121 1.28 16.20 -14.37
N LYS A 122 2.35 15.80 -13.67
CA LYS A 122 2.25 15.39 -12.27
C LYS A 122 1.80 16.55 -11.36
N LYS A 123 2.30 17.76 -11.62
CA LYS A 123 1.87 18.96 -10.91
C LYS A 123 0.39 19.25 -11.10
N ARG A 124 -0.13 19.11 -12.34
CA ARG A 124 -1.57 19.22 -12.61
C ARG A 124 -2.37 18.18 -11.84
N VAL A 125 -2.01 16.90 -11.94
CA VAL A 125 -2.68 15.82 -11.21
C VAL A 125 -2.73 16.11 -9.71
N ILE A 126 -1.60 16.49 -9.09
CA ILE A 126 -1.55 16.89 -7.68
C ILE A 126 -2.51 18.05 -7.40
N SER A 127 -2.52 19.10 -8.24
CA SER A 127 -3.38 20.26 -8.07
C SER A 127 -4.87 19.91 -8.05
N TYR A 128 -5.32 18.96 -8.88
CA TYR A 128 -6.70 18.48 -8.89
C TYR A 128 -7.07 17.66 -7.65
N LEU A 129 -6.12 16.97 -7.07
CA LEU A 129 -6.35 16.17 -5.87
C LEU A 129 -6.43 17.04 -4.58
N VAL A 130 -5.85 18.25 -4.59
CA VAL A 130 -5.80 19.13 -3.42
C VAL A 130 -7.16 19.40 -2.78
N PRO A 131 -8.22 19.80 -3.51
CA PRO A 131 -9.52 20.05 -2.88
C PRO A 131 -10.11 18.79 -2.25
N VAL A 132 -9.98 17.63 -2.89
CA VAL A 132 -10.45 16.34 -2.36
C VAL A 132 -9.69 15.98 -1.08
N CYS A 133 -8.35 16.14 -1.08
CA CYS A 133 -7.52 15.87 0.10
C CYS A 133 -7.85 16.80 1.27
N LYS A 134 -8.06 18.09 1.01
CA LYS A 134 -8.49 19.06 2.03
C LYS A 134 -9.85 18.66 2.62
N ALA A 135 -10.82 18.37 1.76
CA ALA A 135 -12.15 17.93 2.18
C ALA A 135 -12.09 16.65 3.02
N THR A 136 -11.32 15.65 2.59
CA THR A 136 -11.16 14.38 3.32
C THR A 136 -10.61 14.60 4.73
N ILE A 137 -9.59 15.44 4.90
CA ILE A 137 -8.98 15.69 6.21
C ILE A 137 -9.93 16.54 7.09
N VAL A 138 -10.52 17.60 6.56
CA VAL A 138 -11.37 18.52 7.34
C VAL A 138 -12.68 17.85 7.74
N LEU A 139 -13.40 17.24 6.78
CA LEU A 139 -14.65 16.53 7.05
C LEU A 139 -14.40 15.31 7.92
N GLY A 140 -13.30 14.58 7.67
CA GLY A 140 -12.89 13.47 8.51
C GLY A 140 -12.68 13.91 9.96
N THR A 141 -12.03 15.03 10.21
CA THR A 141 -11.85 15.59 11.57
C THR A 141 -13.17 16.00 12.18
N PHE A 142 -13.99 16.73 11.45
CA PHE A 142 -15.29 17.24 11.94
C PHE A 142 -16.20 16.08 12.36
N PHE A 143 -16.45 15.14 11.46
CA PHE A 143 -17.25 13.96 11.76
C PHE A 143 -16.60 13.04 12.79
N GLY A 144 -15.25 13.00 12.83
CA GLY A 144 -14.50 12.22 13.82
C GLY A 144 -14.77 12.69 15.25
N ILE A 145 -14.85 14.01 15.48
CA ILE A 145 -15.19 14.58 16.78
C ILE A 145 -16.66 14.27 17.12
N ILE A 146 -17.60 14.52 16.21
CA ILE A 146 -19.03 14.28 16.44
C ILE A 146 -19.29 12.80 16.71
N SER A 147 -18.63 11.89 16.01
CA SER A 147 -18.81 10.43 16.14
C SER A 147 -18.39 9.89 17.52
N GLN A 148 -17.63 10.66 18.31
CA GLN A 148 -17.32 10.25 19.70
C GLN A 148 -18.51 10.41 20.64
N PHE A 149 -19.47 11.27 20.30
CA PHE A 149 -20.64 11.60 21.13
C PHE A 149 -21.94 11.09 20.52
N VAL A 150 -22.03 11.03 19.18
CA VAL A 150 -23.24 10.62 18.45
C VAL A 150 -22.89 9.46 17.53
N ASN A 151 -23.69 8.42 17.53
CA ASN A 151 -23.48 7.27 16.64
C ASN A 151 -23.90 7.62 15.20
N LEU A 152 -22.92 7.94 14.36
CA LEU A 152 -23.10 8.19 12.93
C LEU A 152 -22.83 6.93 12.06
N GLY A 153 -22.59 5.77 12.66
CA GLY A 153 -22.20 4.56 11.94
C GLY A 153 -20.77 4.60 11.38
N MET A 154 -19.93 5.55 11.84
CA MET A 154 -18.54 5.76 11.39
C MET A 154 -17.51 5.25 12.39
N THR A 155 -17.95 4.62 13.48
CA THR A 155 -17.12 4.10 14.57
C THR A 155 -17.47 2.65 14.88
N THR A 156 -16.51 1.90 15.42
CA THR A 156 -16.78 0.58 16.00
C THR A 156 -17.13 0.70 17.48
N PRO A 157 -18.07 -0.13 18.00
CA PRO A 157 -18.63 0.04 19.36
C PRO A 157 -17.62 -0.22 20.49
N ASN A 158 -16.57 -0.99 20.24
CA ASN A 158 -15.58 -1.34 21.25
C ASN A 158 -14.55 -0.21 21.45
N ARG A 159 -14.69 0.57 22.54
CA ARG A 159 -13.74 1.64 22.88
C ARG A 159 -12.33 1.10 23.08
N ARG A 160 -11.35 1.80 22.54
CA ARG A 160 -9.92 1.55 22.76
C ARG A 160 -9.29 2.81 23.32
N TYR A 161 -8.58 2.69 24.42
CA TYR A 161 -7.99 3.85 25.10
C TYR A 161 -9.01 4.96 25.42
N GLY A 162 -10.27 4.61 25.70
CA GLY A 162 -11.34 5.56 25.97
C GLY A 162 -12.00 6.21 24.74
N ILE A 163 -11.47 5.96 23.53
CA ILE A 163 -11.91 6.53 22.25
C ILE A 163 -12.66 5.45 21.44
N LEU A 164 -13.73 5.83 20.76
CA LEU A 164 -14.38 4.99 19.76
C LEU A 164 -13.54 4.95 18.49
N PRO A 165 -13.08 3.75 18.04
CA PRO A 165 -12.29 3.62 16.82
C PRO A 165 -13.04 4.18 15.61
N TYR A 166 -12.43 5.14 14.91
CA TYR A 166 -13.06 5.92 13.86
C TYR A 166 -12.52 5.56 12.46
N SER A 167 -13.42 5.34 11.53
CA SER A 167 -13.10 4.96 10.14
C SER A 167 -13.63 5.93 9.08
N PHE A 168 -14.34 7.01 9.49
CA PHE A 168 -15.08 7.88 8.59
C PHE A 168 -16.03 7.04 7.72
N ILE A 169 -16.03 7.27 6.40
CA ILE A 169 -16.85 6.50 5.43
C ILE A 169 -16.08 5.30 4.83
N PHE A 170 -14.85 5.02 5.27
CA PHE A 170 -13.97 4.04 4.62
C PHE A 170 -14.04 2.62 5.20
N GLU A 171 -15.04 2.33 6.06
CA GLU A 171 -15.37 0.99 6.59
C GLU A 171 -14.30 0.32 7.45
N ASN A 172 -13.08 0.85 7.50
CA ASN A 172 -11.99 0.28 8.28
C ASN A 172 -11.05 1.38 8.78
N GLU A 173 -10.74 1.37 10.07
CA GLU A 173 -9.96 2.42 10.72
C GLU A 173 -8.51 2.46 10.19
N GLY A 174 -7.92 1.27 9.92
CA GLY A 174 -6.57 1.18 9.35
C GLY A 174 -6.50 1.78 7.95
N ARG A 175 -7.51 1.53 7.11
CA ARG A 175 -7.62 2.13 5.76
C ARG A 175 -7.71 3.64 5.83
N TYR A 176 -8.54 4.16 6.73
CA TYR A 176 -8.68 5.60 6.94
C TYR A 176 -7.35 6.27 7.30
N GLY A 177 -6.54 5.64 8.16
CA GLY A 177 -5.20 6.15 8.51
C GLY A 177 -4.29 6.31 7.28
N TYR A 178 -4.27 5.34 6.36
CA TYR A 178 -3.51 5.46 5.10
C TYR A 178 -4.05 6.56 4.19
N ILE A 179 -5.37 6.67 4.08
CA ILE A 179 -6.02 7.69 3.23
C ILE A 179 -5.66 9.09 3.73
N VAL A 180 -5.74 9.34 5.02
CA VAL A 180 -5.42 10.64 5.62
C VAL A 180 -3.93 10.97 5.46
N ALA A 181 -3.04 9.98 5.66
CA ALA A 181 -1.61 10.16 5.45
C ALA A 181 -1.26 10.47 3.99
N CYS A 182 -1.83 9.73 3.02
CA CYS A 182 -1.66 10.01 1.60
C CYS A 182 -2.26 11.36 1.18
N ALA A 183 -3.42 11.73 1.73
CA ALA A 183 -4.04 13.02 1.48
C ALA A 183 -3.12 14.17 1.95
N PHE A 184 -2.55 14.06 3.15
CA PHE A 184 -1.59 15.05 3.65
C PHE A 184 -0.30 15.07 2.81
N LEU A 185 0.19 13.92 2.35
CA LEU A 185 1.35 13.83 1.47
C LEU A 185 1.12 14.61 0.16
N ILE A 186 -0.07 14.51 -0.42
CA ILE A 186 -0.47 15.30 -1.60
C ILE A 186 -0.51 16.80 -1.28
N LEU A 187 -1.02 17.19 -0.10
CA LEU A 187 -1.04 18.59 0.33
C LEU A 187 0.37 19.17 0.54
N LEU A 188 1.32 18.38 1.06
CA LEU A 188 2.73 18.79 1.18
C LEU A 188 3.35 19.09 -0.19
N MET A 189 2.96 18.36 -1.24
CA MET A 189 3.43 18.60 -2.61
C MET A 189 2.81 19.84 -3.24
N ALA A 190 1.63 20.25 -2.80
CA ALA A 190 0.93 21.43 -3.31
C ALA A 190 1.52 22.76 -2.84
N LYS A 191 2.56 22.74 -1.97
CA LYS A 191 3.24 23.93 -1.43
C LYS A 191 2.27 24.94 -0.81
N LEU A 192 1.44 24.50 0.13
CA LEU A 192 0.53 25.36 0.88
C LEU A 192 1.30 26.41 1.71
N PRO A 193 0.66 27.52 2.09
CA PRO A 193 1.21 28.44 3.07
C PRO A 193 1.57 27.71 4.37
N LYS A 194 2.72 28.07 4.98
CA LYS A 194 3.29 27.35 6.13
C LYS A 194 2.30 27.13 7.29
N LYS A 195 1.46 28.13 7.60
CA LYS A 195 0.41 27.99 8.63
C LYS A 195 -0.63 26.93 8.24
N GLN A 196 -1.08 26.90 6.98
CA GLN A 196 -2.03 25.89 6.53
C GLN A 196 -1.41 24.48 6.55
N GLU A 197 -0.15 24.35 6.13
CA GLU A 197 0.58 23.08 6.19
C GLU A 197 0.64 22.53 7.61
N GLN A 198 0.96 23.37 8.61
CA GLN A 198 0.99 22.98 10.02
C GLN A 198 -0.40 22.57 10.54
N ILE A 199 -1.46 23.29 10.15
CA ILE A 199 -2.83 22.92 10.53
C ILE A 199 -3.20 21.54 9.96
N TYR A 200 -2.97 21.31 8.67
CA TYR A 200 -3.27 20.00 8.06
C TYR A 200 -2.41 18.87 8.62
N GLU A 201 -1.16 19.14 9.02
CA GLU A 201 -0.30 18.19 9.72
C GLU A 201 -0.89 17.78 11.09
N ALA A 202 -1.32 18.77 11.87
CA ALA A 202 -1.98 18.52 13.15
C ALA A 202 -3.31 17.76 12.98
N LEU A 203 -4.12 18.12 11.99
CA LEU A 203 -5.37 17.41 11.68
C LEU A 203 -5.12 15.98 11.21
N MET A 204 -4.08 15.74 10.39
CA MET A 204 -3.68 14.39 9.99
C MET A 204 -3.31 13.54 11.21
N ILE A 205 -2.45 14.05 12.10
CA ILE A 205 -2.05 13.33 13.32
C ILE A 205 -3.28 13.06 14.21
N PHE A 206 -4.16 14.03 14.38
CA PHE A 206 -5.39 13.88 15.15
C PHE A 206 -6.29 12.78 14.57
N ASN A 207 -6.48 12.76 13.26
CA ASN A 207 -7.26 11.70 12.59
C ASN A 207 -6.61 10.32 12.77
N ILE A 208 -5.27 10.22 12.69
CA ILE A 208 -4.55 8.97 12.96
C ILE A 208 -4.81 8.49 14.39
N ILE A 209 -4.81 9.39 15.38
CA ILE A 209 -5.13 9.05 16.77
C ILE A 209 -6.55 8.51 16.89
N LEU A 210 -7.54 9.15 16.25
CA LEU A 210 -8.94 8.72 16.29
C LEU A 210 -9.16 7.32 15.69
N THR A 211 -8.28 6.84 14.80
CA THR A 211 -8.39 5.47 14.27
C THR A 211 -8.22 4.40 15.34
N THR A 212 -7.46 4.66 16.40
CA THR A 212 -7.04 3.70 17.43
C THR A 212 -6.48 2.38 16.88
N LYS A 213 -5.97 2.39 15.64
CA LYS A 213 -5.39 1.22 14.96
C LYS A 213 -3.86 1.30 14.98
N GLY A 214 -3.19 0.26 15.45
CA GLY A 214 -1.74 0.18 15.46
C GLY A 214 -1.11 0.39 14.09
N VAL A 215 -1.78 -0.08 13.03
CA VAL A 215 -1.36 0.11 11.62
C VAL A 215 -1.25 1.60 11.25
N ALA A 216 -2.22 2.42 11.64
CA ALA A 216 -2.19 3.86 11.40
C ALA A 216 -1.18 4.56 12.32
N TYR A 217 -1.05 4.11 13.56
CA TYR A 217 -0.06 4.64 14.51
C TYR A 217 1.37 4.45 14.03
N ILE A 218 1.69 3.31 13.39
CA ILE A 218 3.01 3.07 12.80
C ILE A 218 3.37 4.20 11.82
N ILE A 219 2.44 4.60 10.94
CA ILE A 219 2.68 5.69 9.98
C ILE A 219 2.98 7.00 10.72
N GLY A 220 2.14 7.36 11.71
CA GLY A 220 2.30 8.60 12.47
C GLY A 220 3.60 8.65 13.27
N VAL A 221 3.93 7.57 13.98
CA VAL A 221 5.17 7.45 14.77
C VAL A 221 6.40 7.48 13.88
N CYS A 222 6.43 6.70 12.80
CA CYS A 222 7.54 6.72 11.84
C CYS A 222 7.72 8.12 11.23
N TYR A 223 6.62 8.80 10.87
CA TYR A 223 6.67 10.16 10.33
C TYR A 223 7.31 11.13 11.32
N ILE A 224 6.88 11.15 12.58
CA ILE A 224 7.42 12.03 13.61
C ILE A 224 8.91 11.73 13.83
N ILE A 225 9.28 10.45 13.96
CA ILE A 225 10.68 10.03 14.15
C ILE A 225 11.53 10.53 12.97
N PHE A 226 11.09 10.33 11.72
CA PHE A 226 11.85 10.77 10.56
C PHE A 226 11.97 12.29 10.45
N VAL A 227 10.90 13.04 10.75
CA VAL A 227 10.95 14.50 10.75
C VAL A 227 11.98 15.00 11.76
N ILE A 228 12.03 14.41 12.95
CA ILE A 228 12.99 14.77 14.00
C ILE A 228 14.43 14.41 13.57
N MET A 229 14.63 13.19 13.09
CA MET A 229 15.96 12.68 12.76
C MET A 229 16.57 13.37 11.54
N TRP A 230 15.77 13.70 10.54
CA TRP A 230 16.26 14.32 9.30
C TRP A 230 16.34 15.86 9.38
N LYS A 231 16.29 16.42 10.58
CA LYS A 231 16.56 17.86 10.73
C LYS A 231 17.89 18.25 10.08
N ASN A 232 18.92 17.40 10.16
CA ASN A 232 20.29 17.71 9.73
C ASN A 232 20.80 16.90 8.54
N THR A 233 20.22 15.73 8.21
CA THR A 233 20.67 14.88 7.08
C THR A 233 19.50 14.25 6.34
N LEU A 234 19.59 14.23 4.98
CA LEU A 234 18.56 13.62 4.12
C LEU A 234 18.85 12.14 3.77
N LYS A 235 19.88 11.53 4.36
CA LYS A 235 20.29 10.16 4.02
C LYS A 235 19.67 9.14 4.97
N LEU A 236 19.19 8.04 4.41
CA LEU A 236 18.80 6.84 5.16
C LEU A 236 20.09 6.10 5.60
N ASN A 237 20.53 6.33 6.83
CA ASN A 237 21.66 5.62 7.41
C ASN A 237 21.22 4.36 8.14
N ALA A 238 22.13 3.40 8.36
CA ALA A 238 21.90 2.18 9.13
C ALA A 238 21.29 2.47 10.53
N ARG A 239 21.71 3.57 11.18
CA ARG A 239 21.13 4.05 12.45
C ARG A 239 19.65 4.42 12.32
N THR A 240 19.27 5.07 11.22
CA THR A 240 17.88 5.43 10.91
C THR A 240 17.03 4.19 10.70
N LEU A 241 17.57 3.21 10.00
CA LEU A 241 16.92 1.92 9.77
C LEU A 241 16.76 1.13 11.08
N ALA A 242 17.80 1.10 11.93
CA ALA A 242 17.75 0.46 13.24
C ALA A 242 16.70 1.11 14.17
N LEU A 243 16.63 2.44 14.21
CA LEU A 243 15.63 3.15 15.00
C LEU A 243 14.20 2.96 14.46
N LEU A 244 14.04 2.76 13.16
CA LEU A 244 12.75 2.37 12.57
C LEU A 244 12.32 0.97 12.98
N ILE A 245 13.25 0.02 12.97
CA ILE A 245 12.98 -1.35 13.40
C ILE A 245 12.61 -1.35 14.88
N ILE A 246 13.35 -0.59 15.71
CA ILE A 246 13.09 -0.48 17.15
C ILE A 246 11.78 0.29 17.41
N GLY A 247 11.59 1.46 16.79
CA GLY A 247 10.38 2.29 16.97
C GLY A 247 9.12 1.65 16.37
N GLY A 248 9.24 1.05 15.18
CA GLY A 248 8.18 0.27 14.55
C GLY A 248 7.86 -1.00 15.35
N GLY A 249 8.89 -1.67 15.89
CA GLY A 249 8.75 -2.79 16.81
C GLY A 249 8.02 -2.40 18.08
N ALA A 250 8.41 -1.30 18.71
CA ALA A 250 7.75 -0.77 19.91
C ALA A 250 6.30 -0.36 19.66
N ALA A 251 6.01 0.31 18.54
CA ALA A 251 4.63 0.64 18.14
C ALA A 251 3.80 -0.60 17.79
N SER A 252 4.47 -1.67 17.36
CA SER A 252 3.84 -2.95 17.00
C SER A 252 3.72 -3.91 18.18
N THR A 253 4.32 -3.63 19.36
CA THR A 253 4.31 -4.55 20.51
C THR A 253 2.90 -4.93 20.93
N PHE A 254 1.96 -4.00 20.88
CA PHE A 254 0.56 -4.32 21.17
C PHE A 254 -0.03 -5.30 20.14
N GLN A 255 0.26 -5.09 18.85
CA GLN A 255 -0.19 -6.01 17.80
C GLN A 255 0.57 -7.35 17.87
N ILE A 256 1.87 -7.32 18.13
CA ILE A 256 2.70 -8.51 18.30
C ILE A 256 2.17 -9.33 19.49
N ASN A 257 1.94 -8.70 20.64
CA ASN A 257 1.42 -9.38 21.81
C ASN A 257 -0.01 -9.93 21.60
N THR A 258 -0.88 -9.18 20.91
CA THR A 258 -2.27 -9.59 20.70
C THR A 258 -2.40 -10.66 19.60
N TYR A 259 -1.56 -10.62 18.56
CA TYR A 259 -1.75 -11.44 17.37
C TYR A 259 -0.66 -12.49 17.11
N LEU A 260 0.53 -12.32 17.68
CA LEU A 260 1.66 -13.24 17.45
C LEU A 260 2.08 -14.03 18.70
N ARG A 261 1.66 -13.62 19.89
CA ARG A 261 2.01 -14.32 21.14
C ARG A 261 1.17 -15.56 21.38
N ASP A 262 -0.05 -15.58 20.88
CA ASP A 262 -0.93 -16.74 20.96
C ASP A 262 -0.62 -17.70 19.82
N SER A 263 -0.06 -18.87 20.14
CA SER A 263 0.29 -19.94 19.17
C SER A 263 -0.92 -20.45 18.39
N GLU A 264 -2.13 -20.29 18.92
CA GLU A 264 -3.40 -20.68 18.29
C GLU A 264 -3.99 -19.57 17.41
N SER A 265 -3.41 -18.37 17.42
CA SER A 265 -3.84 -17.26 16.59
C SER A 265 -3.84 -17.65 15.09
N PRO A 266 -4.91 -17.33 14.34
CA PRO A 266 -4.98 -17.61 12.91
C PRO A 266 -3.77 -17.09 12.12
N ARG A 267 -3.24 -15.92 12.49
CA ARG A 267 -2.10 -15.29 11.81
C ARG A 267 -0.78 -16.04 12.03
N VAL A 268 -0.52 -16.45 13.28
CA VAL A 268 0.66 -17.29 13.60
C VAL A 268 0.57 -18.62 12.87
N THR A 269 -0.62 -19.22 12.88
CA THR A 269 -0.90 -20.46 12.12
C THR A 269 -0.60 -20.26 10.63
N LEU A 270 -1.09 -19.18 10.00
CA LEU A 270 -0.83 -18.91 8.58
C LEU A 270 0.65 -18.71 8.27
N ILE A 271 1.41 -18.03 9.13
CA ILE A 271 2.87 -17.89 8.94
C ILE A 271 3.55 -19.25 9.06
N LYS A 272 3.29 -19.99 10.14
CA LYS A 272 3.89 -21.31 10.42
C LYS A 272 3.63 -22.29 9.27
N TYR A 273 2.40 -22.37 8.83
CA TYR A 273 2.03 -23.27 7.73
C TYR A 273 2.45 -22.75 6.36
N GLY A 274 2.67 -21.44 6.19
CA GLY A 274 3.33 -20.87 5.02
C GLY A 274 4.74 -21.42 4.84
N PHE A 275 5.55 -21.39 5.90
CA PHE A 275 6.89 -22.03 5.90
C PHE A 275 6.81 -23.55 5.70
N LYS A 276 5.86 -24.23 6.36
CA LYS A 276 5.65 -25.67 6.13
C LYS A 276 5.31 -25.96 4.66
N THR A 277 4.48 -25.12 4.03
CA THR A 277 4.15 -25.24 2.61
C THR A 277 5.39 -25.02 1.74
N ALA A 278 6.19 -23.99 2.00
CA ALA A 278 7.43 -23.75 1.26
C ALA A 278 8.42 -24.89 1.36
N ASN A 279 8.55 -25.54 2.55
CA ASN A 279 9.38 -26.72 2.74
C ASN A 279 8.85 -27.93 1.96
N THR A 280 7.53 -28.16 2.00
CA THR A 280 6.90 -29.31 1.32
C THR A 280 7.00 -29.19 -0.19
N TYR A 281 6.93 -27.97 -0.73
CA TYR A 281 6.90 -27.68 -2.17
C TYR A 281 8.17 -26.94 -2.61
N PHE A 282 9.31 -27.25 -1.98
CA PHE A 282 10.61 -26.70 -2.37
C PHE A 282 10.96 -27.09 -3.82
N PRO A 283 11.59 -26.21 -4.61
CA PRO A 283 12.00 -24.85 -4.27
C PRO A 283 10.98 -23.74 -4.67
N PHE A 284 9.94 -24.08 -5.47
CA PHE A 284 9.07 -23.11 -6.15
C PHE A 284 7.84 -22.71 -5.35
N GLY A 285 7.62 -23.32 -4.17
CA GLY A 285 6.39 -23.14 -3.41
C GLY A 285 5.20 -23.88 -4.01
N SER A 286 4.02 -23.68 -3.44
CA SER A 286 2.80 -24.38 -3.84
C SER A 286 2.14 -23.83 -5.10
N GLY A 287 2.52 -22.62 -5.54
CA GLY A 287 1.94 -21.93 -6.70
C GLY A 287 0.80 -20.97 -6.33
N PHE A 288 0.40 -20.14 -7.30
CA PHE A 288 -0.68 -19.17 -7.13
C PHE A 288 -2.00 -19.81 -6.73
N ALA A 289 -2.80 -19.09 -5.96
CA ALA A 289 -4.14 -19.45 -5.50
C ALA A 289 -4.22 -20.71 -4.64
N THR A 290 -3.11 -21.17 -4.08
CA THR A 290 -3.04 -22.40 -3.30
C THR A 290 -3.00 -22.16 -1.80
N TYR A 291 -2.49 -21.00 -1.31
CA TYR A 291 -2.29 -20.72 0.10
C TYR A 291 -2.38 -19.23 0.43
N GLY A 292 -3.14 -18.85 1.45
CA GLY A 292 -3.14 -17.50 2.05
C GLY A 292 -3.67 -16.36 1.18
N SER A 293 -4.14 -16.62 -0.04
CA SER A 293 -4.74 -15.61 -0.91
C SER A 293 -6.27 -15.63 -0.85
N ASP A 294 -6.89 -14.57 -1.43
CA ASP A 294 -8.34 -14.47 -1.52
C ASP A 294 -8.92 -15.62 -2.37
N MET A 295 -8.22 -16.00 -3.45
CA MET A 295 -8.63 -17.11 -4.30
C MET A 295 -8.46 -18.47 -3.60
N ALA A 296 -7.36 -18.65 -2.83
CA ALA A 296 -7.16 -19.84 -2.02
C ALA A 296 -8.23 -19.97 -0.92
N ALA A 297 -8.62 -18.86 -0.29
CA ALA A 297 -9.67 -18.82 0.72
C ALA A 297 -11.05 -19.08 0.11
N LYS A 298 -11.40 -18.43 -1.01
CA LYS A 298 -12.68 -18.58 -1.69
C LYS A 298 -12.93 -19.99 -2.19
N ASN A 299 -11.89 -20.67 -2.68
CA ASN A 299 -11.99 -22.04 -3.17
C ASN A 299 -11.69 -23.07 -2.07
N TYR A 300 -11.43 -22.65 -0.85
CA TYR A 300 -10.98 -23.45 0.28
C TYR A 300 -9.94 -24.49 -0.11
N SER A 301 -8.73 -24.00 -0.32
CA SER A 301 -7.61 -24.79 -0.87
C SER A 301 -7.48 -26.18 -0.23
N ARG A 302 -7.13 -27.19 -1.04
CA ARG A 302 -6.81 -28.54 -0.56
C ARG A 302 -5.74 -28.58 0.53
N LEU A 303 -4.86 -27.58 0.57
CA LEU A 303 -3.85 -27.43 1.62
C LEU A 303 -4.47 -27.15 2.98
N TYR A 304 -5.57 -26.40 3.05
CA TYR A 304 -6.26 -26.11 4.31
C TYR A 304 -6.85 -27.37 4.94
N ILE A 305 -7.45 -28.25 4.12
CA ILE A 305 -7.95 -29.57 4.55
C ILE A 305 -6.76 -30.41 5.06
N ARG A 306 -5.67 -30.49 4.28
CA ARG A 306 -4.45 -31.26 4.65
C ARG A 306 -3.83 -30.79 5.96
N TYR A 307 -3.97 -29.48 6.29
CA TYR A 307 -3.42 -28.88 7.51
C TYR A 307 -4.39 -28.87 8.68
N GLY A 308 -5.60 -29.39 8.53
CA GLY A 308 -6.60 -29.44 9.57
C GLY A 308 -7.15 -28.06 9.96
N PHE A 309 -7.22 -27.12 9.02
CA PHE A 309 -7.74 -25.78 9.26
C PHE A 309 -9.24 -25.78 9.50
N GLU A 310 -9.94 -26.85 9.13
CA GLU A 310 -11.38 -27.02 9.33
C GLU A 310 -11.81 -26.88 10.82
N ASN A 311 -10.92 -27.26 11.73
CA ASN A 311 -11.16 -27.25 13.16
C ASN A 311 -10.60 -26.01 13.87
N ARG A 312 -10.17 -24.96 13.12
CA ARG A 312 -9.56 -23.76 13.68
C ARG A 312 -10.44 -22.54 13.50
N TYR A 313 -10.57 -21.74 14.55
CA TYR A 313 -11.32 -20.48 14.50
C TYR A 313 -10.76 -19.54 13.41
N GLY A 314 -11.64 -18.97 12.61
CA GLY A 314 -11.31 -18.03 11.54
C GLY A 314 -10.64 -18.65 10.30
N LEU A 315 -10.32 -19.97 10.32
CA LEU A 315 -9.67 -20.69 9.22
C LEU A 315 -10.55 -21.82 8.65
N SER A 316 -11.71 -22.13 9.28
CA SER A 316 -12.60 -23.20 8.85
C SER A 316 -13.41 -22.82 7.60
N LEU A 317 -14.01 -23.82 6.95
CA LEU A 317 -14.88 -23.61 5.78
C LEU A 317 -16.10 -22.73 6.13
N ILE A 318 -16.66 -22.89 7.32
CA ILE A 318 -17.83 -22.12 7.82
C ILE A 318 -17.42 -20.71 8.21
N ASN A 319 -16.20 -20.54 8.76
CA ASN A 319 -15.65 -19.25 9.16
C ASN A 319 -14.24 -19.09 8.58
N SER A 320 -14.18 -18.58 7.36
CA SER A 320 -12.93 -18.41 6.60
C SER A 320 -12.36 -16.97 6.63
N THR A 321 -12.80 -16.17 7.60
CA THR A 321 -12.55 -14.72 7.65
C THR A 321 -11.08 -14.33 7.79
N CYS A 322 -10.23 -15.24 8.31
CA CYS A 322 -8.81 -14.97 8.53
C CYS A 322 -7.86 -15.65 7.51
N LEU A 323 -8.38 -16.48 6.59
CA LEU A 323 -7.54 -17.26 5.67
C LEU A 323 -6.61 -16.44 4.77
N ASN A 324 -6.94 -15.17 4.53
CA ASN A 324 -6.17 -14.23 3.72
C ASN A 324 -5.53 -13.09 4.53
N ASP A 325 -5.54 -13.19 5.86
CA ASP A 325 -5.10 -12.11 6.77
C ASP A 325 -3.56 -12.00 6.92
N CYS A 326 -2.77 -12.84 6.27
CA CYS A 326 -1.33 -12.82 6.38
C CYS A 326 -0.64 -12.81 5.01
N TYR A 327 -0.25 -11.62 4.54
CA TYR A 327 0.34 -11.49 3.20
C TYR A 327 1.71 -12.17 3.09
N PHE A 328 2.61 -12.00 4.06
CA PHE A 328 3.91 -12.65 4.02
C PHE A 328 3.83 -14.17 4.18
N GLY A 329 2.87 -14.68 4.95
CA GLY A 329 2.59 -16.12 5.01
C GLY A 329 2.15 -16.67 3.64
N MET A 330 1.34 -15.91 2.91
CA MET A 330 0.96 -16.23 1.52
C MET A 330 2.19 -16.24 0.59
N VAL A 331 3.03 -15.18 0.64
CA VAL A 331 4.24 -15.06 -0.20
C VAL A 331 5.16 -16.26 0.01
N VAL A 332 5.47 -16.62 1.25
CA VAL A 332 6.32 -17.75 1.56
C VAL A 332 5.70 -19.06 1.04
N GLY A 333 4.42 -19.30 1.30
CA GLY A 333 3.75 -20.55 0.92
C GLY A 333 3.60 -20.72 -0.58
N GLN A 334 3.12 -19.68 -1.28
CA GLN A 334 2.86 -19.74 -2.72
C GLN A 334 4.14 -19.66 -3.57
N PHE A 335 5.05 -18.73 -3.23
CA PHE A 335 6.21 -18.43 -4.07
C PHE A 335 7.43 -19.29 -3.69
N GLY A 336 7.39 -19.99 -2.57
CA GLY A 336 8.53 -20.70 -2.02
C GLY A 336 9.67 -19.77 -1.63
N TYR A 337 10.82 -20.32 -1.28
CA TYR A 337 11.95 -19.52 -0.82
C TYR A 337 12.57 -18.66 -1.93
N ILE A 338 12.68 -19.21 -3.15
CA ILE A 338 13.28 -18.47 -4.26
C ILE A 338 12.39 -17.29 -4.66
N GLY A 339 11.08 -17.53 -4.85
CA GLY A 339 10.15 -16.47 -5.19
C GLY A 339 9.99 -15.42 -4.08
N MET A 340 10.05 -15.84 -2.80
CA MET A 340 10.07 -14.93 -1.65
C MET A 340 11.28 -14.00 -1.69
N VAL A 341 12.49 -14.51 -1.95
CA VAL A 341 13.70 -13.67 -2.05
C VAL A 341 13.56 -12.67 -3.19
N VAL A 342 13.11 -13.10 -4.37
CA VAL A 342 12.86 -12.20 -5.52
C VAL A 342 11.85 -11.12 -5.16
N PHE A 343 10.76 -11.49 -4.49
CA PHE A 343 9.74 -10.56 -4.02
C PHE A 343 10.29 -9.54 -3.03
N LEU A 344 11.09 -9.97 -2.05
CA LEU A 344 11.74 -9.06 -1.08
C LEU A 344 12.71 -8.09 -1.76
N VAL A 345 13.46 -8.57 -2.77
CA VAL A 345 14.32 -7.69 -3.58
C VAL A 345 13.49 -6.64 -4.31
N MET A 346 12.34 -7.00 -4.90
CA MET A 346 11.45 -6.03 -5.53
C MET A 346 10.95 -4.96 -4.53
N LEU A 347 10.56 -5.37 -3.32
CA LEU A 347 10.18 -4.42 -2.26
C LEU A 347 11.34 -3.51 -1.87
N PHE A 348 12.56 -4.06 -1.78
CA PHE A 348 13.76 -3.26 -1.49
C PHE A 348 14.05 -2.24 -2.59
N LEU A 349 13.87 -2.60 -3.86
CA LEU A 349 14.08 -1.68 -4.98
C LEU A 349 13.13 -0.47 -4.96
N VAL A 350 11.97 -0.55 -4.29
CA VAL A 350 11.08 0.61 -4.09
C VAL A 350 11.75 1.66 -3.20
N PHE A 351 12.61 1.29 -2.25
CA PHE A 351 13.33 2.26 -1.40
C PHE A 351 14.31 3.13 -2.17
N VAL A 352 14.85 2.66 -3.28
CA VAL A 352 15.84 3.42 -4.06
C VAL A 352 15.29 4.76 -4.59
N PRO A 353 14.13 4.82 -5.27
CA PRO A 353 13.53 6.10 -5.65
C PRO A 353 13.02 6.91 -4.45
N LEU A 354 12.61 6.27 -3.35
CA LEU A 354 12.22 6.96 -2.11
C LEU A 354 13.38 7.73 -1.49
N ASP A 355 14.58 7.14 -1.49
CA ASP A 355 15.78 7.79 -0.95
C ASP A 355 16.16 9.04 -1.76
N LYS A 356 15.88 9.05 -3.06
CA LYS A 356 16.14 10.16 -3.97
C LYS A 356 15.15 11.33 -3.88
N ILE A 357 14.19 11.31 -2.95
CA ILE A 357 13.26 12.44 -2.71
C ILE A 357 14.01 13.56 -1.98
N LEU A 358 14.33 14.66 -2.72
CA LEU A 358 15.07 15.82 -2.19
C LEU A 358 14.21 17.08 -2.05
N ILE A 359 12.97 17.08 -2.51
CA ILE A 359 12.09 18.25 -2.57
C ILE A 359 11.85 18.87 -1.19
N ASN A 360 11.49 18.03 -0.22
CA ASN A 360 11.17 18.42 1.15
C ASN A 360 11.38 17.23 2.09
N LYS A 361 12.02 17.48 3.25
CA LYS A 361 12.25 16.46 4.28
C LYS A 361 10.94 15.82 4.79
N ARG A 362 9.87 16.59 4.96
CA ARG A 362 8.56 16.10 5.38
C ARG A 362 7.92 15.20 4.33
N VAL A 363 8.03 15.55 3.06
CA VAL A 363 7.56 14.70 1.94
C VAL A 363 8.28 13.36 1.97
N LYS A 364 9.62 13.36 2.06
CA LYS A 364 10.42 12.13 2.16
C LYS A 364 10.00 11.32 3.39
N ALA A 365 9.94 11.96 4.56
CA ALA A 365 9.57 11.33 5.82
C ALA A 365 8.21 10.62 5.73
N LEU A 366 7.18 11.32 5.26
CA LEU A 366 5.85 10.75 5.18
C LEU A 366 5.74 9.66 4.11
N THR A 367 6.39 9.83 2.96
CA THR A 367 6.39 8.83 1.89
C THR A 367 7.02 7.51 2.36
N VAL A 368 8.19 7.60 3.03
CA VAL A 368 8.86 6.42 3.60
C VAL A 368 8.02 5.80 4.72
N SER A 369 7.39 6.63 5.59
CA SER A 369 6.53 6.14 6.67
C SER A 369 5.31 5.37 6.15
N ILE A 370 4.66 5.84 5.09
CA ILE A 370 3.53 5.14 4.46
C ILE A 370 4.01 3.79 3.91
N PHE A 371 5.14 3.75 3.21
CA PHE A 371 5.65 2.50 2.65
C PHE A 371 6.05 1.49 3.73
N ILE A 372 6.78 1.91 4.77
CA ILE A 372 7.11 1.07 5.92
C ILE A 372 5.84 0.60 6.63
N GLY A 373 4.87 1.49 6.80
CA GLY A 373 3.56 1.14 7.35
C GLY A 373 2.90 0.01 6.56
N LEU A 374 2.91 0.07 5.21
CA LEU A 374 2.40 -1.02 4.36
C LEU A 374 3.13 -2.34 4.61
N LEU A 375 4.46 -2.33 4.69
CA LEU A 375 5.26 -3.53 4.92
C LEU A 375 4.96 -4.18 6.29
N ILE A 376 5.01 -3.39 7.36
CA ILE A 376 4.75 -3.88 8.72
C ILE A 376 3.30 -4.38 8.84
N SER A 377 2.35 -3.65 8.29
CA SER A 377 0.95 -4.04 8.33
C SER A 377 0.68 -5.34 7.57
N SER A 378 1.45 -5.62 6.54
CA SER A 378 1.31 -6.83 5.71
C SER A 378 1.76 -8.12 6.42
N ILE A 379 2.39 -8.00 7.59
CA ILE A 379 2.68 -9.17 8.45
C ILE A 379 1.37 -9.74 9.02
N GLY A 380 0.42 -8.89 9.40
CA GLY A 380 -0.83 -9.30 10.03
C GLY A 380 -2.10 -8.97 9.25
N THR A 381 -1.98 -8.48 8.01
CA THR A 381 -3.10 -8.19 7.11
C THR A 381 -2.66 -8.33 5.66
N ALA A 382 -3.60 -8.38 4.71
CA ALA A 382 -3.29 -8.35 3.28
C ALA A 382 -3.37 -6.92 2.69
N ILE A 383 -3.04 -5.90 3.47
CA ILE A 383 -3.27 -4.50 3.08
C ILE A 383 -2.52 -4.09 1.82
N ILE A 384 -1.29 -4.58 1.62
CA ILE A 384 -0.46 -4.20 0.48
C ILE A 384 -1.09 -4.57 -0.88
N LYS A 385 -1.81 -5.69 -0.95
CA LYS A 385 -2.52 -6.12 -2.16
C LYS A 385 -3.92 -5.53 -2.31
N SER A 386 -4.45 -4.87 -1.27
CA SER A 386 -5.78 -4.26 -1.28
C SER A 386 -5.82 -2.95 -2.08
N SER A 387 -7.02 -2.46 -2.39
CA SER A 387 -7.20 -1.16 -3.05
C SER A 387 -6.50 0.00 -2.33
N ILE A 388 -6.34 -0.05 -0.99
CA ILE A 388 -5.58 0.96 -0.24
C ILE A 388 -4.07 0.81 -0.40
N GLY A 389 -3.56 -0.42 -0.48
CA GLY A 389 -2.16 -0.66 -0.83
C GLY A 389 -1.83 -0.12 -2.22
N VAL A 390 -2.68 -0.44 -3.20
CA VAL A 390 -2.56 0.05 -4.59
C VAL A 390 -2.66 1.58 -4.64
N PHE A 391 -3.62 2.18 -3.95
CA PHE A 391 -3.75 3.64 -3.80
C PHE A 391 -2.47 4.26 -3.22
N SER A 392 -1.96 3.71 -2.13
CA SER A 392 -0.74 4.21 -1.49
C SER A 392 0.47 4.12 -2.43
N MET A 393 0.62 3.00 -3.16
CA MET A 393 1.68 2.81 -4.15
C MET A 393 1.55 3.75 -5.36
N ALA A 394 0.32 4.08 -5.79
CA ALA A 394 0.06 5.09 -6.80
C ALA A 394 0.54 6.49 -6.35
N VAL A 395 0.18 6.89 -5.14
CA VAL A 395 0.61 8.17 -4.56
C VAL A 395 2.14 8.22 -4.39
N ILE A 396 2.74 7.17 -3.83
CA ILE A 396 4.20 7.05 -3.69
C ILE A 396 4.89 7.14 -5.04
N GLY A 397 4.41 6.42 -6.05
CA GLY A 397 4.95 6.46 -7.42
C GLY A 397 4.88 7.88 -8.02
N LEU A 398 3.75 8.57 -7.89
CA LEU A 398 3.56 9.94 -8.35
C LEU A 398 4.59 10.90 -7.72
N ILE A 399 4.80 10.80 -6.41
CA ILE A 399 5.77 11.62 -5.66
C ILE A 399 7.21 11.34 -6.09
N CYS A 400 7.58 10.05 -6.20
CA CYS A 400 8.91 9.65 -6.66
C CYS A 400 9.21 10.17 -8.06
N GLY A 401 8.26 10.04 -8.99
CA GLY A 401 8.41 10.52 -10.36
C GLY A 401 8.51 12.06 -10.44
N TYR A 402 7.74 12.78 -9.63
CA TYR A 402 7.85 14.24 -9.54
C TYR A 402 9.21 14.67 -8.99
N SER A 403 9.72 13.98 -7.95
CA SER A 403 11.01 14.28 -7.34
C SER A 403 12.18 14.03 -8.27
N GLN A 404 12.17 12.94 -9.02
CA GLN A 404 13.23 12.62 -9.98
C GLN A 404 13.37 13.70 -11.06
N GLN A 405 12.24 14.19 -11.59
CA GLN A 405 12.24 15.26 -12.59
C GLN A 405 12.64 16.63 -11.99
N TYR A 406 12.39 16.85 -10.70
CA TYR A 406 12.86 18.03 -9.99
C TYR A 406 14.38 18.02 -9.83
N ASN A 407 14.96 16.87 -9.46
CA ASN A 407 16.40 16.71 -9.27
C ASN A 407 17.16 16.87 -10.58
N SER A 408 16.68 16.32 -11.70
CA SER A 408 17.34 16.45 -13.01
C SER A 408 17.42 17.91 -13.48
N ILE A 409 16.41 18.72 -13.19
CA ILE A 409 16.43 20.16 -13.52
C ILE A 409 17.44 20.91 -12.63
N LEU A 410 17.55 20.55 -11.35
CA LEU A 410 18.53 21.15 -10.45
C LEU A 410 19.98 20.83 -10.87
N GLU A 411 20.23 19.61 -11.36
CA GLU A 411 21.54 19.19 -11.86
C GLU A 411 21.89 19.90 -13.17
N ALA A 412 20.93 20.04 -14.09
CA ALA A 412 21.13 20.77 -15.36
C ALA A 412 21.49 22.24 -15.10
N ASN A 413 20.77 22.92 -14.22
CA ASN A 413 21.02 24.33 -13.89
C ASN A 413 22.34 24.57 -13.12
N LYS A 414 22.91 23.54 -12.48
CA LYS A 414 24.24 23.62 -11.87
C LYS A 414 25.35 23.49 -12.88
N GLY A 415 25.19 22.60 -13.87
CA GLY A 415 26.18 22.42 -14.96
C GLY A 415 26.20 23.56 -15.95
N GLU A 416 25.20 24.44 -16.00
CA GLU A 416 25.22 25.68 -16.82
C GLU A 416 25.89 26.86 -16.08
N ASN A 417 26.12 26.76 -14.78
CA ASN A 417 26.76 27.79 -13.97
C ASN A 417 28.22 27.45 -13.57
N GLU A 418 28.73 26.29 -13.95
CA GLU A 418 30.14 25.90 -13.91
C GLU A 418 30.79 26.00 -15.32
#